data_23fc66a750868bf21de469b822ef8b16
#
_entry.id   23fc66a750868bf21de469b822ef8b16
#
_cell.length_a   1.000
_cell.length_b   1.000
_cell.length_c   1.000
_cell.angle_alpha   90.00
_cell.angle_beta   90.00
_cell.angle_gamma   90.00
#
_symmetry.space_group_name_H-M   'P 1'
#
loop_
_entity.id
_entity.type
_entity.pdbx_description
1 polymer ?
#
loop_
_entity_poly.entity_id
_entity_poly.type
_entity_poly.pdbx_seq_one_letter_code
_entity_poly.pdbx_strand_id
1 'polypeptide(L)'
;MLLWGLVTLAAILASEAFLRLPVLGRIAEVSATAQKAGRVLRSSRISDHWKERILPAYALRIGLGSATFFVLLCIALLPVLIAGLLYPPGLLAWSEELMRPLVILVLCAISLGYIWLRTRDATRPARSGASDYSALDRTLHRLALGSPMVGEMAMDIEKGLFLKSAPEDSGRHVFVTGLARAGTTILMREIHATGQFGSLTYADMPFVLAPNLWAKLSSKGAKVGTRAERAHGDGIEVDTQSPEALDEVYWRMADSSAYIGEEGLSPHAPDEEVVAGYRDLIRLVLRKTGKTRYVSKNNNNILRIGPLADAMPEAQFLVPLREPLAHAASLLNQHERFADSDPFVRDYMTWLGHHEFGATHRPFLFDGRPEGDPATLDYWLGTWIAAYRALDAAEAAHGNICFIPYEALSGDPAVWAAVARRIGLEPRPAGELKVVCDKAPGAHDAALAAEAAALHARLKARGLAKLGL
;
A
#
# COMPACT_ATOMS: atom_id res chain seq x y z
N MET A 1 20.19 11.24 42.28
CA MET A 1 21.22 10.87 41.28
C MET A 1 21.22 9.39 40.96
N LEU A 2 21.27 8.50 41.97
CA LEU A 2 21.34 7.03 41.76
C LEU A 2 20.13 6.51 40.93
N LEU A 3 18.90 6.95 41.22
CA LEU A 3 17.70 6.58 40.47
C LEU A 3 17.86 6.82 38.94
N TRP A 4 18.25 8.02 38.57
CA TRP A 4 18.42 8.38 37.16
C TRP A 4 19.57 7.63 36.46
N GLY A 5 20.65 7.33 37.22
CA GLY A 5 21.72 6.48 36.72
C GLY A 5 21.26 5.06 36.43
N LEU A 6 20.49 4.44 37.34
CA LEU A 6 19.94 3.10 37.18
C LEU A 6 18.90 3.06 36.06
N VAL A 7 18.03 4.06 35.98
CA VAL A 7 17.03 4.19 34.90
C VAL A 7 17.72 4.27 33.53
N THR A 8 18.74 5.11 33.39
CA THR A 8 19.50 5.26 32.16
C THR A 8 20.22 3.96 31.76
N LEU A 9 20.93 3.33 32.71
CA LEU A 9 21.63 2.08 32.44
C LEU A 9 20.67 0.94 32.05
N ALA A 10 19.55 0.81 32.77
CA ALA A 10 18.52 -0.19 32.48
C ALA A 10 17.92 0.02 31.10
N ALA A 11 17.61 1.27 30.72
CA ALA A 11 17.07 1.60 29.40
C ALA A 11 18.03 1.21 28.27
N ILE A 12 19.34 1.56 28.41
CA ILE A 12 20.35 1.23 27.39
C ILE A 12 20.52 -0.28 27.24
N LEU A 13 20.71 -0.99 28.37
CA LEU A 13 20.94 -2.43 28.34
C LEU A 13 19.74 -3.22 27.87
N ALA A 14 18.53 -2.82 28.26
CA ALA A 14 17.30 -3.45 27.78
C ALA A 14 17.11 -3.21 26.28
N SER A 15 17.39 -2.00 25.78
CA SER A 15 17.33 -1.66 24.34
C SER A 15 18.36 -2.48 23.53
N GLU A 16 19.61 -2.62 24.02
CA GLU A 16 20.62 -3.45 23.34
C GLU A 16 20.23 -4.93 23.35
N ALA A 17 19.71 -5.45 24.46
CA ALA A 17 19.21 -6.82 24.53
C ALA A 17 18.06 -7.05 23.53
N PHE A 18 17.11 -6.12 23.47
CA PHE A 18 15.99 -6.19 22.52
C PHE A 18 16.44 -6.17 21.05
N LEU A 19 17.46 -5.37 20.71
CA LEU A 19 18.02 -5.30 19.36
C LEU A 19 18.78 -6.58 18.95
N ARG A 20 19.44 -7.25 19.91
CA ARG A 20 20.21 -8.48 19.64
C ARG A 20 19.36 -9.74 19.63
N LEU A 21 18.28 -9.78 20.38
CA LEU A 21 17.41 -10.93 20.47
C LEU A 21 16.42 -10.95 19.27
N PRO A 22 16.06 -12.13 18.74
CA PRO A 22 15.16 -12.25 17.60
C PRO A 22 13.68 -12.04 17.99
N VAL A 23 13.38 -11.04 18.82
CA VAL A 23 12.04 -10.77 19.37
C VAL A 23 11.04 -10.46 18.27
N LEU A 24 11.39 -9.51 17.37
CA LEU A 24 10.54 -9.11 16.26
C LEU A 24 10.30 -10.25 15.26
N GLY A 25 11.30 -11.09 15.01
CA GLY A 25 11.17 -12.26 14.15
C GLY A 25 10.17 -13.28 14.70
N ARG A 26 10.13 -13.47 16.03
CA ARG A 26 9.15 -14.37 16.68
C ARG A 26 7.73 -13.83 16.62
N ILE A 27 7.53 -12.54 16.76
CA ILE A 27 6.21 -11.91 16.57
C ILE A 27 5.72 -12.16 15.16
N ALA A 28 6.54 -11.93 14.14
CA ALA A 28 6.19 -12.16 12.74
C ALA A 28 5.83 -13.63 12.48
N GLU A 29 6.58 -14.60 13.03
CA GLU A 29 6.33 -16.03 12.86
C GLU A 29 5.00 -16.48 13.51
N VAL A 30 4.74 -16.01 14.74
CA VAL A 30 3.48 -16.29 15.45
C VAL A 30 2.30 -15.70 14.72
N SER A 31 2.40 -14.45 14.29
CA SER A 31 1.36 -13.74 13.52
C SER A 31 1.04 -14.44 12.20
N ALA A 32 2.07 -14.82 11.42
CA ALA A 32 1.89 -15.53 10.17
C ALA A 32 1.21 -16.91 10.38
N THR A 33 1.56 -17.60 11.48
CA THR A 33 0.95 -18.90 11.82
C THR A 33 -0.51 -18.73 12.24
N ALA A 34 -0.82 -17.68 13.03
CA ALA A 34 -2.19 -17.37 13.44
C ALA A 34 -3.08 -17.02 12.24
N GLN A 35 -2.57 -16.22 11.29
CA GLN A 35 -3.28 -15.91 10.05
C GLN A 35 -3.54 -17.15 9.19
N LYS A 36 -2.55 -18.09 9.10
CA LYS A 36 -2.78 -19.38 8.42
C LYS A 36 -3.87 -20.21 9.11
N ALA A 37 -3.85 -20.29 10.43
CA ALA A 37 -4.88 -21.00 11.20
C ALA A 37 -6.27 -20.40 10.98
N GLY A 38 -6.38 -19.06 10.98
CA GLY A 38 -7.63 -18.34 10.72
C GLY A 38 -8.17 -18.60 9.30
N ARG A 39 -7.31 -18.62 8.29
CA ARG A 39 -7.70 -18.96 6.90
C ARG A 39 -8.21 -20.40 6.78
N VAL A 40 -7.53 -21.36 7.41
CA VAL A 40 -7.97 -22.76 7.43
C VAL A 40 -9.34 -22.90 8.10
N LEU A 41 -9.55 -22.20 9.22
CA LEU A 41 -10.82 -22.25 9.96
C LEU A 41 -12.00 -21.72 9.13
N ARG A 42 -11.81 -20.59 8.45
CA ARG A 42 -12.86 -19.94 7.62
C ARG A 42 -13.08 -20.60 6.25
N SER A 43 -12.17 -21.45 5.79
CA SER A 43 -12.27 -22.07 4.47
C SER A 43 -13.42 -23.09 4.40
N SER A 44 -14.33 -22.88 3.46
CA SER A 44 -15.38 -23.85 3.09
C SER A 44 -14.87 -24.99 2.18
N ARG A 45 -13.67 -24.83 1.59
CA ARG A 45 -13.05 -25.85 0.70
C ARG A 45 -12.29 -26.92 1.45
N ILE A 46 -11.97 -26.71 2.72
CA ILE A 46 -11.25 -27.66 3.56
C ILE A 46 -12.28 -28.41 4.41
N SER A 47 -12.28 -29.76 4.31
CA SER A 47 -13.19 -30.57 5.11
C SER A 47 -12.92 -30.44 6.60
N ASP A 48 -13.96 -30.56 7.43
CA ASP A 48 -13.85 -30.41 8.88
C ASP A 48 -12.91 -31.45 9.50
N HIS A 49 -12.86 -32.64 8.95
CA HIS A 49 -11.89 -33.67 9.35
C HIS A 49 -10.43 -33.20 9.16
N TRP A 50 -10.12 -32.49 8.08
CA TRP A 50 -8.79 -31.93 7.86
C TRP A 50 -8.51 -30.74 8.80
N LYS A 51 -9.51 -29.89 9.07
CA LYS A 51 -9.40 -28.78 10.03
C LYS A 51 -9.07 -29.30 11.42
N GLU A 52 -9.79 -30.33 11.90
CA GLU A 52 -9.55 -30.97 13.21
C GLU A 52 -8.13 -31.51 13.34
N ARG A 53 -7.52 -31.99 12.26
CA ARG A 53 -6.19 -32.55 12.27
C ARG A 53 -5.07 -31.51 12.21
N ILE A 54 -5.28 -30.40 11.53
CA ILE A 54 -4.26 -29.36 11.29
C ILE A 54 -4.29 -28.26 12.34
N LEU A 55 -5.46 -27.83 12.80
CA LEU A 55 -5.60 -26.75 13.77
C LEU A 55 -4.85 -26.97 15.10
N PRO A 56 -4.81 -28.18 15.70
CA PRO A 56 -3.99 -28.42 16.87
C PRO A 56 -2.49 -28.20 16.64
N ALA A 57 -1.97 -28.52 15.46
CA ALA A 57 -0.56 -28.28 15.12
C ALA A 57 -0.27 -26.77 15.01
N TYR A 58 -1.17 -25.98 14.45
CA TYR A 58 -1.05 -24.53 14.44
C TYR A 58 -1.18 -23.93 15.85
N ALA A 59 -2.12 -24.42 16.67
CA ALA A 59 -2.29 -23.99 18.04
C ALA A 59 -1.02 -24.24 18.88
N LEU A 60 -0.43 -25.44 18.74
CA LEU A 60 0.84 -25.77 19.40
C LEU A 60 1.98 -24.86 18.93
N ARG A 61 2.08 -24.60 17.63
CA ARG A 61 3.13 -23.74 17.06
C ARG A 61 2.98 -22.29 17.52
N ILE A 62 1.75 -21.77 17.59
CA ILE A 62 1.43 -20.45 18.14
C ILE A 62 1.79 -20.42 19.63
N GLY A 63 1.39 -21.42 20.40
CA GLY A 63 1.69 -21.53 21.83
C GLY A 63 3.19 -21.54 22.12
N LEU A 64 3.96 -22.40 21.44
CA LEU A 64 5.41 -22.45 21.58
C LEU A 64 6.10 -21.16 21.12
N GLY A 65 5.63 -20.57 20.02
CA GLY A 65 6.15 -19.29 19.53
C GLY A 65 5.89 -18.15 20.52
N SER A 66 4.69 -18.09 21.10
CA SER A 66 4.32 -17.12 22.13
C SER A 66 5.10 -17.31 23.42
N ALA A 67 5.30 -18.56 23.86
CA ALA A 67 6.14 -18.85 25.01
C ALA A 67 7.60 -18.44 24.77
N THR A 68 8.14 -18.73 23.60
CA THR A 68 9.50 -18.31 23.20
C THR A 68 9.61 -16.79 23.19
N PHE A 69 8.62 -16.08 22.61
CA PHE A 69 8.56 -14.63 22.63
C PHE A 69 8.57 -14.07 24.06
N PHE A 70 7.75 -14.65 24.95
CA PHE A 70 7.69 -14.22 26.34
C PHE A 70 9.02 -14.41 27.07
N VAL A 71 9.70 -15.55 26.86
CA VAL A 71 11.05 -15.80 27.44
C VAL A 71 12.06 -14.76 26.90
N LEU A 72 12.07 -14.50 25.60
CA LEU A 72 12.97 -13.50 25.01
C LEU A 72 12.69 -12.09 25.55
N LEU A 73 11.42 -11.75 25.76
CA LEU A 73 11.03 -10.48 26.36
C LEU A 73 11.49 -10.37 27.83
N CYS A 74 11.31 -11.43 28.61
CA CYS A 74 11.84 -11.48 29.98
C CYS A 74 13.36 -11.30 30.01
N ILE A 75 14.10 -11.95 29.10
CA ILE A 75 15.55 -11.78 28.98
C ILE A 75 15.89 -10.33 28.60
N ALA A 76 15.17 -9.71 27.68
CA ALA A 76 15.40 -8.32 27.29
C ALA A 76 15.14 -7.33 28.45
N LEU A 77 14.21 -7.65 29.34
CA LEU A 77 13.85 -6.84 30.51
C LEU A 77 14.67 -7.17 31.77
N LEU A 78 15.52 -8.20 31.74
CA LEU A 78 16.38 -8.57 32.87
C LEU A 78 17.21 -7.39 33.41
N PRO A 79 17.80 -6.49 32.59
CA PRO A 79 18.52 -5.32 33.10
C PRO A 79 17.66 -4.39 33.96
N VAL A 80 16.37 -4.26 33.66
CA VAL A 80 15.41 -3.44 34.43
C VAL A 80 15.19 -4.08 35.81
N LEU A 81 15.04 -5.40 35.84
CA LEU A 81 14.91 -6.15 37.10
C LEU A 81 16.16 -6.05 37.94
N ILE A 82 17.35 -6.23 37.34
CA ILE A 82 18.66 -6.12 38.05
C ILE A 82 18.82 -4.71 38.61
N ALA A 83 18.48 -3.67 37.86
CA ALA A 83 18.52 -2.29 38.37
C ALA A 83 17.59 -2.11 39.58
N GLY A 84 16.42 -2.74 39.58
CA GLY A 84 15.51 -2.73 40.73
C GLY A 84 16.04 -3.44 41.97
N LEU A 85 16.78 -4.54 41.79
CA LEU A 85 17.46 -5.23 42.89
C LEU A 85 18.63 -4.43 43.48
N LEU A 86 19.25 -3.58 42.66
CA LEU A 86 20.33 -2.68 43.08
C LEU A 86 19.80 -1.34 43.64
N TYR A 87 18.49 -1.07 43.56
CA TYR A 87 17.91 0.15 44.06
C TYR A 87 17.73 0.08 45.60
N PRO A 88 18.37 0.95 46.37
CA PRO A 88 18.41 0.80 47.85
C PRO A 88 17.05 0.76 48.55
N PRO A 89 15.98 1.51 48.07
CA PRO A 89 14.68 1.41 48.69
C PRO A 89 13.93 0.10 48.37
N GLY A 90 14.50 -0.75 47.53
CA GLY A 90 13.96 -2.07 47.18
C GLY A 90 13.08 -2.13 45.91
N LEU A 91 12.76 -3.34 45.53
CA LEU A 91 12.10 -3.64 44.24
C LEU A 91 10.69 -3.03 44.11
N LEU A 92 9.95 -2.98 45.23
CA LEU A 92 8.61 -2.37 45.22
C LEU A 92 8.68 -0.86 44.97
N ALA A 93 9.58 -0.17 45.68
CA ALA A 93 9.79 1.26 45.47
C ALA A 93 10.32 1.55 44.03
N TRP A 94 11.16 0.65 43.49
CA TRP A 94 11.60 0.73 42.11
C TRP A 94 10.42 0.64 41.10
N SER A 95 9.48 -0.29 41.29
CA SER A 95 8.34 -0.43 40.45
C SER A 95 7.40 0.80 40.49
N GLU A 96 7.23 1.42 41.66
CA GLU A 96 6.49 2.67 41.83
C GLU A 96 7.15 3.84 41.09
N GLU A 97 8.49 3.96 41.20
CA GLU A 97 9.25 4.99 40.50
C GLU A 97 9.13 4.82 38.99
N LEU A 98 9.20 3.57 38.46
CA LEU A 98 9.03 3.30 37.00
C LEU A 98 7.65 3.65 36.49
N MET A 99 6.60 3.61 37.31
CA MET A 99 5.23 3.99 36.91
C MET A 99 5.01 5.50 36.88
N ARG A 100 5.94 6.31 37.35
CA ARG A 100 5.83 7.78 37.27
C ARG A 100 5.89 8.25 35.83
N PRO A 101 4.97 9.11 35.36
CA PRO A 101 4.92 9.57 33.96
C PRO A 101 6.26 10.16 33.47
N LEU A 102 6.94 10.91 34.32
CA LEU A 102 8.25 11.50 34.00
C LEU A 102 9.32 10.43 33.77
N VAL A 103 9.35 9.37 34.58
CA VAL A 103 10.32 8.27 34.44
C VAL A 103 10.05 7.47 33.17
N ILE A 104 8.76 7.20 32.85
CA ILE A 104 8.37 6.56 31.60
C ILE A 104 8.84 7.40 30.39
N LEU A 105 8.63 8.71 30.44
CA LEU A 105 9.04 9.62 29.38
C LEU A 105 10.56 9.60 29.16
N VAL A 106 11.33 9.61 30.25
CA VAL A 106 12.80 9.55 30.22
C VAL A 106 13.28 8.18 29.71
N LEU A 107 12.69 7.08 30.18
CA LEU A 107 12.97 5.73 29.67
C LEU A 107 12.74 5.64 28.15
N CYS A 108 11.60 6.11 27.68
CA CYS A 108 11.29 6.15 26.24
C CYS A 108 12.31 7.01 25.48
N ALA A 109 12.61 8.20 25.97
CA ALA A 109 13.56 9.10 25.31
C ALA A 109 14.98 8.50 25.21
N ILE A 110 15.46 7.89 26.31
CA ILE A 110 16.78 7.24 26.33
C ILE A 110 16.80 6.02 25.43
N SER A 111 15.77 5.16 25.48
CA SER A 111 15.68 3.95 24.64
C SER A 111 15.63 4.31 23.17
N LEU A 112 14.79 5.26 22.78
CA LEU A 112 14.69 5.73 21.39
C LEU A 112 15.99 6.42 20.93
N GLY A 113 16.59 7.24 21.77
CA GLY A 113 17.87 7.90 21.49
C GLY A 113 19.01 6.89 21.33
N TYR A 114 19.06 5.86 22.17
CA TYR A 114 20.03 4.78 22.07
C TYR A 114 19.85 3.94 20.81
N ILE A 115 18.63 3.52 20.52
CA ILE A 115 18.31 2.77 19.30
C ILE A 115 18.69 3.59 18.07
N TRP A 116 18.38 4.89 18.05
CA TRP A 116 18.77 5.79 16.97
C TRP A 116 20.28 5.90 16.80
N LEU A 117 21.05 6.07 17.90
CA LEU A 117 22.51 6.12 17.87
C LEU A 117 23.11 4.80 17.39
N ARG A 118 22.57 3.67 17.85
CA ARG A 118 23.08 2.33 17.56
C ARG A 118 22.81 1.91 16.12
N THR A 119 21.69 2.36 15.54
CA THR A 119 21.33 2.07 14.16
C THR A 119 21.93 3.08 13.17
N ARG A 120 22.31 4.28 13.62
CA ARG A 120 22.91 5.32 12.79
C ARG A 120 24.26 4.91 12.16
N ASP A 121 25.11 4.20 12.90
CA ASP A 121 26.45 3.80 12.42
C ASP A 121 26.43 2.56 11.51
N ALA A 122 25.32 1.79 11.52
CA ALA A 122 25.11 0.69 10.57
C ALA A 122 24.79 1.16 9.14
N THR A 123 24.67 2.48 8.93
CA THR A 123 24.24 3.10 7.67
C THR A 123 25.31 3.94 7.00
N ARG A 124 26.58 3.50 6.97
CA ARG A 124 27.49 4.02 5.94
C ARG A 124 27.14 3.35 4.60
N PRO A 125 26.64 4.11 3.62
CA PRO A 125 26.23 3.52 2.35
C PRO A 125 27.46 3.04 1.57
N ALA A 126 27.43 1.78 1.15
CA ALA A 126 28.18 1.37 -0.02
C ALA A 126 27.62 2.17 -1.21
N ARG A 127 28.47 2.89 -1.94
CA ARG A 127 28.10 3.66 -3.12
C ARG A 127 27.55 2.73 -4.20
N SER A 128 26.25 2.71 -4.35
CA SER A 128 25.57 2.41 -5.64
C SER A 128 24.07 2.71 -5.48
N GLY A 129 23.56 3.53 -6.34
CA GLY A 129 22.27 4.16 -6.51
C GLY A 129 20.99 3.37 -6.22
N ALA A 130 20.69 3.08 -4.97
CA ALA A 130 19.37 2.67 -4.54
C ALA A 130 19.14 3.12 -3.10
N SER A 131 18.21 4.06 -2.94
CA SER A 131 17.49 4.48 -1.74
C SER A 131 18.21 5.35 -0.71
N ASP A 132 17.80 6.60 -0.67
CA ASP A 132 18.07 7.60 0.38
C ASP A 132 17.38 7.31 1.73
N TYR A 133 16.88 6.09 1.95
CA TYR A 133 16.22 5.73 3.20
C TYR A 133 17.23 5.40 4.30
N SER A 134 17.18 6.14 5.42
CA SER A 134 17.97 5.83 6.61
C SER A 134 17.55 4.47 7.21
N ALA A 135 18.38 3.85 8.05
CA ALA A 135 18.01 2.60 8.72
C ALA A 135 16.77 2.76 9.61
N LEU A 136 16.60 3.95 10.20
CA LEU A 136 15.40 4.27 10.98
C LEU A 136 14.17 4.31 10.07
N ASP A 137 14.28 4.96 8.91
CA ASP A 137 13.17 5.01 7.94
C ASP A 137 12.79 3.60 7.48
N ARG A 138 13.76 2.76 7.14
CA ARG A 138 13.50 1.36 6.76
C ARG A 138 12.81 0.58 7.88
N THR A 139 13.22 0.79 9.14
CA THR A 139 12.60 0.15 10.29
C THR A 139 11.17 0.63 10.51
N LEU A 140 10.93 1.94 10.40
CA LEU A 140 9.59 2.52 10.50
C LEU A 140 8.68 2.04 9.38
N HIS A 141 9.17 1.96 8.14
CA HIS A 141 8.41 1.41 7.01
C HIS A 141 8.07 -0.07 7.23
N ARG A 142 9.03 -0.88 7.69
CA ARG A 142 8.79 -2.29 8.02
C ARG A 142 7.75 -2.46 9.12
N LEU A 143 7.81 -1.62 10.16
CA LEU A 143 6.86 -1.67 11.28
C LEU A 143 5.44 -1.24 10.85
N ALA A 144 5.34 -0.10 10.20
CA ALA A 144 4.06 0.52 9.86
C ALA A 144 3.36 -0.19 8.69
N LEU A 145 4.11 -0.60 7.65
CA LEU A 145 3.55 -1.22 6.45
C LEU A 145 3.65 -2.74 6.46
N GLY A 146 4.66 -3.32 7.11
CA GLY A 146 4.90 -4.75 7.14
C GLY A 146 4.00 -5.52 8.10
N SER A 147 3.37 -4.85 9.09
CA SER A 147 2.51 -5.48 10.09
C SER A 147 1.05 -5.03 9.94
N PRO A 148 0.13 -5.92 9.50
CA PRO A 148 -1.30 -5.60 9.45
C PRO A 148 -1.86 -5.13 10.80
N MET A 149 -1.45 -5.74 11.91
CA MET A 149 -1.86 -5.36 13.26
C MET A 149 -1.48 -3.92 13.60
N VAL A 150 -0.27 -3.47 13.24
CA VAL A 150 0.16 -2.08 13.48
C VAL A 150 -0.65 -1.11 12.63
N GLY A 151 -0.95 -1.49 11.38
CA GLY A 151 -1.82 -0.74 10.49
C GLY A 151 -3.23 -0.58 11.07
N GLU A 152 -3.83 -1.68 11.55
CA GLU A 152 -5.15 -1.70 12.18
C GLU A 152 -5.19 -0.82 13.44
N MET A 153 -4.23 -0.98 14.36
CA MET A 153 -4.11 -0.13 15.55
C MET A 153 -3.96 1.36 15.19
N ALA A 154 -3.14 1.67 14.18
CA ALA A 154 -2.94 3.05 13.73
C ALA A 154 -4.24 3.65 13.19
N MET A 155 -4.99 2.88 12.40
CA MET A 155 -6.30 3.25 11.88
C MET A 155 -7.33 3.47 12.99
N ASP A 156 -7.39 2.59 13.99
CA ASP A 156 -8.32 2.70 15.11
C ASP A 156 -8.04 3.95 15.96
N ILE A 157 -6.78 4.23 16.25
CA ILE A 157 -6.37 5.45 16.97
C ILE A 157 -6.75 6.69 16.13
N GLU A 158 -6.46 6.67 14.84
CA GLU A 158 -6.79 7.75 13.92
C GLU A 158 -8.30 8.02 13.88
N LYS A 159 -9.12 6.98 13.74
CA LYS A 159 -10.60 7.06 13.77
C LYS A 159 -11.08 7.62 15.10
N GLY A 160 -10.59 7.08 16.22
CA GLY A 160 -10.98 7.53 17.57
C GLY A 160 -10.71 9.01 17.82
N LEU A 161 -9.59 9.53 17.28
CA LEU A 161 -9.17 10.92 17.51
C LEU A 161 -9.80 11.92 16.52
N PHE A 162 -10.03 11.51 15.26
CA PHE A 162 -10.27 12.47 14.19
C PHE A 162 -11.55 12.27 13.38
N LEU A 163 -12.14 11.07 13.37
CA LEU A 163 -13.28 10.76 12.49
C LEU A 163 -14.52 11.62 12.81
N LYS A 164 -14.77 11.92 14.08
CA LYS A 164 -15.91 12.79 14.50
C LYS A 164 -15.81 14.21 13.92
N SER A 165 -14.60 14.68 13.64
CA SER A 165 -14.34 16.02 13.08
C SER A 165 -14.02 15.98 11.59
N ALA A 166 -14.09 14.81 10.96
CA ALA A 166 -13.94 14.66 9.53
C ALA A 166 -15.22 15.11 8.80
N PRO A 167 -15.10 15.62 7.56
CA PRO A 167 -16.28 15.97 6.77
C PRO A 167 -17.15 14.74 6.53
N GLU A 168 -18.44 14.97 6.26
CA GLU A 168 -19.31 13.92 5.77
C GLU A 168 -18.84 13.44 4.39
N ASP A 169 -19.09 12.15 4.13
CA ASP A 169 -18.77 11.54 2.84
C ASP A 169 -19.72 12.07 1.76
N SER A 170 -19.20 12.86 0.83
CA SER A 170 -19.98 13.36 -0.31
C SER A 170 -20.26 12.30 -1.37
N GLY A 171 -19.58 11.15 -1.33
CA GLY A 171 -19.61 10.12 -2.35
C GLY A 171 -18.99 10.51 -3.70
N ARG A 172 -18.85 11.81 -4.00
CA ARG A 172 -18.42 12.35 -5.30
C ARG A 172 -16.90 12.28 -5.50
N HIS A 173 -16.34 11.10 -5.28
CA HIS A 173 -14.93 10.81 -5.41
C HIS A 173 -14.54 10.38 -6.82
N VAL A 174 -13.25 10.35 -7.10
CA VAL A 174 -12.71 9.87 -8.38
C VAL A 174 -11.65 8.81 -8.12
N PHE A 175 -11.84 7.64 -8.70
CA PHE A 175 -10.91 6.53 -8.64
C PHE A 175 -10.33 6.27 -10.01
N VAL A 176 -9.00 6.42 -10.14
CA VAL A 176 -8.28 6.06 -11.35
C VAL A 176 -7.76 4.63 -11.17
N THR A 177 -8.24 3.71 -11.97
CA THR A 177 -7.87 2.29 -11.87
C THR A 177 -7.63 1.69 -13.26
N GLY A 178 -6.91 0.59 -13.33
CA GLY A 178 -6.54 -0.09 -14.56
C GLY A 178 -5.21 -0.81 -14.39
N LEU A 179 -4.78 -1.56 -15.39
CA LEU A 179 -3.45 -2.16 -15.36
C LEU A 179 -2.38 -1.07 -15.18
N ALA A 180 -1.33 -1.40 -14.46
CA ALA A 180 -0.16 -0.54 -14.39
C ALA A 180 0.33 -0.16 -15.80
N ARG A 181 0.98 0.99 -15.95
CA ARG A 181 1.49 1.49 -17.25
C ARG A 181 0.43 1.96 -18.27
N ALA A 182 -0.86 1.97 -17.89
CA ALA A 182 -1.94 2.52 -18.74
C ALA A 182 -2.05 4.05 -18.72
N GLY A 183 -1.21 4.77 -17.98
CA GLY A 183 -1.32 6.23 -17.78
C GLY A 183 -2.11 6.62 -16.52
N THR A 184 -2.39 5.68 -15.62
CA THR A 184 -3.16 5.90 -14.39
C THR A 184 -2.58 7.00 -13.51
N THR A 185 -1.25 7.04 -13.33
CA THR A 185 -0.58 8.06 -12.52
C THR A 185 -0.69 9.46 -13.13
N ILE A 186 -0.54 9.58 -14.44
CA ILE A 186 -0.62 10.86 -15.15
C ILE A 186 -2.04 11.43 -15.00
N LEU A 187 -3.07 10.62 -15.25
CA LEU A 187 -4.46 11.04 -15.12
C LEU A 187 -4.79 11.47 -13.68
N MET A 188 -4.38 10.68 -12.67
CA MET A 188 -4.58 11.05 -11.27
C MET A 188 -3.92 12.39 -10.93
N ARG A 189 -2.67 12.60 -11.37
CA ARG A 189 -1.93 13.85 -11.10
C ARG A 189 -2.60 15.06 -11.74
N GLU A 190 -3.11 14.94 -12.96
CA GLU A 190 -3.86 16.02 -13.63
C GLU A 190 -5.13 16.37 -12.85
N ILE A 191 -5.86 15.37 -12.35
CA ILE A 191 -7.04 15.59 -11.52
C ILE A 191 -6.65 16.24 -10.19
N HIS A 192 -5.64 15.72 -9.50
CA HIS A 192 -5.16 16.28 -8.23
C HIS A 192 -4.64 17.71 -8.37
N ALA A 193 -3.93 18.01 -9.48
CA ALA A 193 -3.41 19.35 -9.77
C ALA A 193 -4.50 20.43 -9.93
N THR A 194 -5.77 20.04 -10.06
CA THR A 194 -6.91 21.00 -10.01
C THR A 194 -7.08 21.66 -8.64
N GLY A 195 -6.48 21.04 -7.59
CA GLY A 195 -6.60 21.53 -6.21
C GLY A 195 -7.96 21.30 -5.56
N GLN A 196 -8.90 20.61 -6.23
CA GLN A 196 -10.25 20.35 -5.70
C GLN A 196 -10.37 19.03 -4.94
N PHE A 197 -9.38 18.17 -5.04
CA PHE A 197 -9.38 16.82 -4.44
C PHE A 197 -8.32 16.69 -3.36
N GLY A 198 -8.65 15.95 -2.29
CA GLY A 198 -7.69 15.37 -1.36
C GLY A 198 -7.18 14.03 -1.88
N SER A 199 -5.95 13.66 -1.52
CA SER A 199 -5.35 12.37 -1.83
C SER A 199 -4.34 11.98 -0.75
N LEU A 200 -4.02 10.70 -0.66
CA LEU A 200 -2.82 10.25 0.01
C LEU A 200 -1.59 10.64 -0.81
N THR A 201 -0.54 11.04 -0.12
CA THR A 201 0.71 11.54 -0.71
C THR A 201 1.91 10.84 -0.09
N TYR A 202 3.10 11.00 -0.66
CA TYR A 202 4.33 10.49 -0.04
C TYR A 202 4.57 11.05 1.38
N ALA A 203 4.02 12.22 1.73
CA ALA A 203 4.10 12.77 3.08
C ALA A 203 3.36 11.91 4.13
N ASP A 204 2.44 11.04 3.73
CA ASP A 204 1.70 10.14 4.61
C ASP A 204 2.47 8.87 4.98
N MET A 205 3.58 8.62 4.28
CA MET A 205 4.45 7.50 4.56
C MET A 205 5.23 7.70 5.86
N PRO A 206 5.47 6.62 6.64
CA PRO A 206 4.97 5.26 6.40
C PRO A 206 3.60 4.96 7.06
N PHE A 207 2.98 5.92 7.76
CA PHE A 207 1.73 5.72 8.50
C PHE A 207 0.51 6.14 7.68
N VAL A 208 0.36 5.54 6.49
CA VAL A 208 -0.70 5.82 5.51
C VAL A 208 -2.11 5.73 6.12
N LEU A 209 -2.32 4.84 7.10
CA LEU A 209 -3.60 4.60 7.76
C LEU A 209 -3.87 5.54 8.94
N ALA A 210 -2.92 6.44 9.25
CA ALA A 210 -3.06 7.45 10.31
C ALA A 210 -2.59 8.84 9.81
N PRO A 211 -3.17 9.38 8.71
CA PRO A 211 -2.64 10.54 8.03
C PRO A 211 -2.68 11.83 8.88
N ASN A 212 -3.69 12.02 9.74
CA ASN A 212 -3.79 13.20 10.61
C ASN A 212 -2.83 13.12 11.79
N LEU A 213 -2.70 11.96 12.41
CA LEU A 213 -1.76 11.74 13.51
C LEU A 213 -0.32 11.90 13.02
N TRP A 214 0.01 11.26 11.89
CA TRP A 214 1.33 11.34 11.29
C TRP A 214 1.68 12.78 10.87
N ALA A 215 0.77 13.51 10.26
CA ALA A 215 0.98 14.91 9.93
C ALA A 215 1.31 15.78 11.16
N LYS A 216 0.70 15.53 12.32
CA LYS A 216 1.02 16.23 13.57
C LYS A 216 2.39 15.86 14.14
N LEU A 217 2.82 14.60 13.98
CA LEU A 217 4.10 14.10 14.49
C LEU A 217 5.26 14.49 13.58
N SER A 218 5.07 14.44 12.26
CA SER A 218 6.10 14.71 11.25
C SER A 218 6.27 16.19 10.92
N SER A 219 5.27 17.05 11.18
CA SER A 219 5.27 18.48 10.83
C SER A 219 6.40 19.30 11.47
N LYS A 220 7.06 18.79 12.52
CA LYS A 220 8.17 19.47 13.21
C LYS A 220 9.53 19.36 12.51
N GLY A 221 9.62 18.63 11.38
CA GLY A 221 10.90 18.38 10.71
C GLY A 221 10.86 18.24 9.18
N ALA A 222 9.68 18.31 8.58
CA ALA A 222 9.53 18.12 7.14
C ALA A 222 10.05 19.33 6.34
N LYS A 223 11.31 19.25 5.90
CA LYS A 223 11.78 20.04 4.76
C LYS A 223 11.02 19.55 3.52
N VAL A 224 10.46 20.48 2.75
CA VAL A 224 9.95 20.19 1.40
C VAL A 224 11.09 19.52 0.64
N GLY A 225 10.93 18.22 0.34
CA GLY A 225 11.97 17.45 -0.36
C GLY A 225 12.20 18.02 -1.76
N THR A 226 13.44 17.99 -2.21
CA THR A 226 13.77 18.25 -3.62
C THR A 226 13.08 17.21 -4.49
N ARG A 227 12.51 17.65 -5.62
CA ARG A 227 11.94 16.72 -6.62
C ARG A 227 12.99 15.72 -7.07
N ALA A 228 12.62 14.46 -7.09
CA ALA A 228 13.45 13.35 -7.55
C ALA A 228 12.62 12.42 -8.42
N GLU A 229 13.24 11.76 -9.38
CA GLU A 229 12.57 10.75 -10.19
C GLU A 229 12.25 9.54 -9.30
N ARG A 230 11.01 9.03 -9.41
CA ARG A 230 10.57 7.87 -8.63
C ARG A 230 11.25 6.58 -9.12
N ALA A 231 11.29 5.57 -8.24
CA ALA A 231 11.97 4.27 -8.48
C ALA A 231 11.50 3.52 -9.75
N HIS A 232 10.37 3.91 -10.34
CA HIS A 232 9.84 3.30 -11.57
C HIS A 232 10.61 3.69 -12.84
N GLY A 233 11.47 4.71 -12.80
CA GLY A 233 12.29 5.17 -13.93
C GLY A 233 11.48 5.50 -15.19
N ASP A 234 10.34 6.15 -14.98
CA ASP A 234 9.40 6.54 -16.03
C ASP A 234 9.42 8.04 -16.32
N GLY A 235 10.46 8.73 -15.83
CA GLY A 235 10.63 10.18 -16.00
C GLY A 235 9.67 11.03 -15.16
N ILE A 236 8.94 10.42 -14.24
CA ILE A 236 8.00 11.15 -13.37
C ILE A 236 8.76 11.61 -12.12
N GLU A 237 8.95 12.92 -11.99
CA GLU A 237 9.48 13.52 -10.78
C GLU A 237 8.39 13.60 -9.70
N VAL A 238 8.76 13.27 -8.48
CA VAL A 238 7.90 13.32 -7.30
C VAL A 238 8.54 14.11 -6.18
N ASP A 239 7.71 14.75 -5.39
CA ASP A 239 8.04 15.35 -4.12
C ASP A 239 7.16 14.76 -3.01
N THR A 240 7.33 15.20 -1.79
CA THR A 240 6.56 14.71 -0.64
C THR A 240 5.06 14.97 -0.74
N GLN A 241 4.62 15.93 -1.53
CA GLN A 241 3.20 16.28 -1.74
C GLN A 241 2.61 15.59 -2.98
N SER A 242 3.40 14.84 -3.73
CA SER A 242 2.92 14.14 -4.92
C SER A 242 1.97 13.02 -4.50
N PRO A 243 0.76 12.95 -5.11
CA PRO A 243 -0.18 11.87 -4.83
C PRO A 243 0.34 10.54 -5.38
N GLU A 244 0.11 9.46 -4.65
CA GLU A 244 0.55 8.12 -5.04
C GLU A 244 -0.48 7.05 -4.67
N ALA A 245 -0.31 5.84 -5.23
CA ALA A 245 -1.16 4.66 -5.08
C ALA A 245 -0.99 4.01 -3.70
N LEU A 246 -1.43 4.69 -2.64
CA LEU A 246 -1.26 4.23 -1.27
C LEU A 246 -2.50 3.55 -0.67
N ASP A 247 -3.64 3.61 -1.34
CA ASP A 247 -4.90 3.01 -0.87
C ASP A 247 -4.81 1.50 -0.68
N GLU A 248 -3.94 0.82 -1.45
CA GLU A 248 -3.80 -0.63 -1.36
C GLU A 248 -3.25 -1.08 -0.01
N VAL A 249 -2.62 -0.20 0.74
CA VAL A 249 -2.22 -0.47 2.13
C VAL A 249 -3.45 -0.78 2.99
N TYR A 250 -4.56 -0.06 2.79
CA TYR A 250 -5.82 -0.34 3.47
C TYR A 250 -6.39 -1.70 3.07
N TRP A 251 -6.54 -1.96 1.79
CA TRP A 251 -7.10 -3.21 1.27
C TRP A 251 -6.29 -4.43 1.69
N ARG A 252 -4.96 -4.30 1.67
CA ARG A 252 -4.06 -5.35 2.14
C ARG A 252 -4.19 -5.61 3.64
N MET A 253 -4.42 -4.58 4.44
CA MET A 253 -4.68 -4.73 5.87
C MET A 253 -6.05 -5.38 6.14
N ALA A 254 -7.11 -4.85 5.51
CA ALA A 254 -8.47 -5.21 5.84
C ALA A 254 -8.94 -6.51 5.16
N ASP A 255 -8.47 -6.81 3.94
CA ASP A 255 -9.07 -7.87 3.10
C ASP A 255 -8.05 -8.70 2.30
N SER A 256 -6.76 -8.71 2.65
CA SER A 256 -5.72 -9.38 1.87
C SER A 256 -6.01 -10.86 1.59
N SER A 257 -6.66 -11.56 2.52
CA SER A 257 -6.96 -12.99 2.37
C SER A 257 -8.04 -13.28 1.31
N ALA A 258 -8.84 -12.30 0.94
CA ALA A 258 -9.88 -12.45 -0.07
C ALA A 258 -9.31 -12.44 -1.49
N TYR A 259 -8.21 -11.69 -1.72
CA TYR A 259 -7.72 -11.49 -3.08
C TYR A 259 -6.24 -11.84 -3.32
N ILE A 260 -5.40 -11.90 -2.27
CA ILE A 260 -3.97 -12.25 -2.41
C ILE A 260 -3.79 -13.74 -2.14
N GLY A 261 -3.80 -14.57 -3.20
CA GLY A 261 -3.57 -16.01 -3.14
C GLY A 261 -2.12 -16.42 -3.44
N GLU A 262 -1.82 -17.71 -3.31
CA GLU A 262 -0.52 -18.27 -3.70
C GLU A 262 -0.32 -18.24 -5.23
N GLU A 263 -1.38 -18.46 -5.99
CA GLU A 263 -1.37 -18.52 -7.46
C GLU A 263 -1.44 -17.13 -8.12
N GLY A 264 -1.98 -16.14 -7.44
CA GLY A 264 -2.15 -14.80 -8.00
C GLY A 264 -3.14 -13.93 -7.21
N LEU A 265 -3.63 -12.89 -7.89
CA LEU A 265 -4.57 -11.91 -7.37
C LEU A 265 -5.96 -12.17 -7.96
N SER A 266 -6.94 -12.47 -7.13
CA SER A 266 -8.30 -12.86 -7.55
C SER A 266 -9.30 -11.71 -7.43
N PRO A 267 -10.25 -11.59 -8.37
CA PRO A 267 -11.43 -10.76 -8.18
C PRO A 267 -12.18 -11.11 -6.89
N HIS A 268 -12.69 -10.12 -6.19
CA HIS A 268 -13.43 -10.30 -4.95
C HIS A 268 -14.45 -9.19 -4.73
N ALA A 269 -15.41 -9.46 -3.86
CA ALA A 269 -16.36 -8.46 -3.36
C ALA A 269 -16.05 -8.22 -1.88
N PRO A 270 -15.57 -7.02 -1.50
CA PRO A 270 -15.34 -6.68 -0.10
C PRO A 270 -16.66 -6.63 0.68
N ASP A 271 -16.62 -7.06 1.95
CA ASP A 271 -17.76 -6.94 2.85
C ASP A 271 -18.11 -5.45 3.14
N GLU A 272 -19.36 -5.19 3.52
CA GLU A 272 -19.84 -3.82 3.84
C GLU A 272 -18.99 -3.13 4.90
N GLU A 273 -18.53 -3.87 5.92
CA GLU A 273 -17.67 -3.35 6.98
C GLU A 273 -16.33 -2.87 6.44
N VAL A 274 -15.73 -3.63 5.51
CA VAL A 274 -14.47 -3.28 4.85
C VAL A 274 -14.66 -2.03 4.00
N VAL A 275 -15.76 -1.93 3.24
CA VAL A 275 -16.07 -0.74 2.45
C VAL A 275 -16.32 0.48 3.33
N ALA A 276 -17.04 0.32 4.45
CA ALA A 276 -17.29 1.39 5.42
C ALA A 276 -15.96 1.90 6.03
N GLY A 277 -15.05 0.99 6.40
CA GLY A 277 -13.72 1.35 6.88
C GLY A 277 -12.89 2.12 5.83
N TYR A 278 -13.00 1.77 4.55
CA TYR A 278 -12.37 2.52 3.47
C TYR A 278 -12.93 3.93 3.32
N ARG A 279 -14.25 4.10 3.44
CA ARG A 279 -14.89 5.43 3.48
C ARG A 279 -14.42 6.25 4.68
N ASP A 280 -14.22 5.63 5.83
CA ASP A 280 -13.66 6.31 7.00
C ASP A 280 -12.24 6.82 6.71
N LEU A 281 -11.38 6.02 6.05
CA LEU A 281 -10.06 6.46 5.62
C LEU A 281 -10.14 7.66 4.66
N ILE A 282 -11.03 7.60 3.67
CA ILE A 282 -11.28 8.73 2.74
C ILE A 282 -11.63 9.98 3.54
N ARG A 283 -12.57 9.92 4.47
CA ARG A 283 -12.98 11.05 5.31
C ARG A 283 -11.82 11.62 6.14
N LEU A 284 -10.96 10.75 6.66
CA LEU A 284 -9.76 11.15 7.42
C LEU A 284 -8.74 11.87 6.54
N VAL A 285 -8.55 11.42 5.29
CA VAL A 285 -7.70 12.12 4.30
C VAL A 285 -8.32 13.46 3.92
N LEU A 286 -9.63 13.53 3.71
CA LEU A 286 -10.33 14.78 3.42
C LEU A 286 -10.22 15.78 4.58
N ARG A 287 -10.32 15.31 5.82
CA ARG A 287 -10.06 16.13 7.00
C ARG A 287 -8.64 16.71 7.01
N LYS A 288 -7.63 15.87 6.76
CA LYS A 288 -6.21 16.29 6.72
C LYS A 288 -5.97 17.34 5.65
N THR A 289 -6.57 17.15 4.46
CA THR A 289 -6.32 18.00 3.29
C THR A 289 -7.24 19.22 3.23
N GLY A 290 -8.29 19.30 4.07
CA GLY A 290 -9.31 20.34 4.02
C GLY A 290 -10.15 20.29 2.74
N LYS A 291 -10.27 19.11 2.11
CA LYS A 291 -11.04 18.91 0.87
C LYS A 291 -12.34 18.17 1.16
N THR A 292 -13.26 18.19 0.18
CA THR A 292 -14.56 17.49 0.26
C THR A 292 -14.70 16.36 -0.75
N ARG A 293 -13.74 16.23 -1.68
CA ARG A 293 -13.71 15.20 -2.69
C ARG A 293 -12.35 14.52 -2.70
N TYR A 294 -12.35 13.22 -2.90
CA TYR A 294 -11.17 12.39 -2.87
C TYR A 294 -10.78 11.93 -4.28
N VAL A 295 -9.51 11.91 -4.58
CA VAL A 295 -8.98 11.24 -5.77
C VAL A 295 -7.91 10.26 -5.36
N SER A 296 -7.96 9.06 -5.92
CA SER A 296 -6.92 8.07 -5.77
C SER A 296 -6.60 7.35 -7.07
N LYS A 297 -5.45 6.74 -7.10
CA LYS A 297 -5.05 5.77 -8.12
C LYS A 297 -4.75 4.46 -7.43
N ASN A 298 -5.42 3.39 -7.86
CA ASN A 298 -5.13 2.05 -7.37
C ASN A 298 -5.34 1.02 -8.48
N ASN A 299 -4.24 0.39 -8.91
CA ASN A 299 -4.29 -0.60 -10.00
C ASN A 299 -5.09 -1.85 -9.59
N ASN A 300 -4.97 -2.29 -8.33
CA ASN A 300 -5.65 -3.49 -7.84
C ASN A 300 -7.18 -3.30 -7.69
N ASN A 301 -7.69 -2.07 -7.76
CA ASN A 301 -9.13 -1.86 -7.78
C ASN A 301 -9.83 -2.51 -8.98
N ILE A 302 -9.12 -2.91 -10.04
CA ILE A 302 -9.68 -3.73 -11.11
C ILE A 302 -10.27 -5.06 -10.60
N LEU A 303 -9.75 -5.59 -9.46
CA LEU A 303 -10.22 -6.83 -8.85
C LEU A 303 -11.55 -6.68 -8.10
N ARG A 304 -11.97 -5.44 -7.82
CA ARG A 304 -13.15 -5.10 -7.00
C ARG A 304 -13.95 -3.93 -7.56
N ILE A 305 -13.73 -3.56 -8.83
CA ILE A 305 -14.29 -2.33 -9.42
C ILE A 305 -15.81 -2.34 -9.45
N GLY A 306 -16.44 -3.47 -9.80
CA GLY A 306 -17.90 -3.61 -9.81
C GLY A 306 -18.50 -3.41 -8.41
N PRO A 307 -18.12 -4.22 -7.41
CA PRO A 307 -18.56 -4.04 -6.02
C PRO A 307 -18.32 -2.63 -5.46
N LEU A 308 -17.21 -1.98 -5.82
CA LEU A 308 -16.96 -0.60 -5.40
C LEU A 308 -17.85 0.41 -6.13
N ALA A 309 -18.15 0.17 -7.41
CA ALA A 309 -19.06 1.02 -8.18
C ALA A 309 -20.49 0.95 -7.64
N ASP A 310 -20.94 -0.23 -7.20
CA ASP A 310 -22.23 -0.42 -6.52
C ASP A 310 -22.24 0.27 -5.14
N ALA A 311 -21.19 0.06 -4.34
CA ALA A 311 -21.11 0.63 -3.02
C ALA A 311 -20.94 2.16 -3.01
N MET A 312 -20.40 2.76 -4.07
CA MET A 312 -20.14 4.19 -4.22
C MET A 312 -20.71 4.74 -5.53
N PRO A 313 -22.05 4.78 -5.69
CA PRO A 313 -22.72 5.12 -6.96
C PRO A 313 -22.44 6.56 -7.43
N GLU A 314 -22.14 7.48 -6.51
CA GLU A 314 -21.81 8.88 -6.83
C GLU A 314 -20.35 9.07 -7.25
N ALA A 315 -19.49 8.07 -7.01
CA ALA A 315 -18.09 8.11 -7.39
C ALA A 315 -17.92 7.83 -8.89
N GLN A 316 -16.83 8.33 -9.47
CA GLN A 316 -16.46 8.05 -10.87
C GLN A 316 -15.20 7.17 -10.88
N PHE A 317 -15.27 6.06 -11.61
CA PHE A 317 -14.16 5.15 -11.84
C PHE A 317 -13.64 5.36 -13.25
N LEU A 318 -12.46 5.96 -13.37
CA LEU A 318 -11.81 6.25 -14.65
C LEU A 318 -10.78 5.16 -14.95
N VAL A 319 -10.95 4.50 -16.09
CA VAL A 319 -10.09 3.39 -16.51
C VAL A 319 -9.28 3.81 -17.75
N PRO A 320 -8.03 4.25 -17.59
CA PRO A 320 -7.16 4.54 -18.73
C PRO A 320 -7.00 3.31 -19.62
N LEU A 321 -7.15 3.51 -20.90
CA LEU A 321 -7.08 2.50 -21.95
C LEU A 321 -5.97 2.88 -22.93
N ARG A 322 -4.88 2.11 -22.95
CA ARG A 322 -3.73 2.31 -23.82
C ARG A 322 -3.70 1.25 -24.93
N GLU A 323 -3.07 1.58 -26.06
CA GLU A 323 -2.86 0.64 -27.18
C GLU A 323 -2.22 -0.67 -26.65
N PRO A 324 -2.81 -1.85 -26.96
CA PRO A 324 -2.48 -3.11 -26.28
C PRO A 324 -1.02 -3.55 -26.42
N LEU A 325 -0.44 -3.51 -27.63
CA LEU A 325 0.94 -3.96 -27.83
C LEU A 325 1.93 -3.04 -27.13
N ALA A 326 1.75 -1.74 -27.24
CA ALA A 326 2.56 -0.76 -26.54
C ALA A 326 2.45 -0.88 -25.01
N HIS A 327 1.22 -1.17 -24.54
CA HIS A 327 0.97 -1.40 -23.12
C HIS A 327 1.63 -2.67 -22.62
N ALA A 328 1.44 -3.81 -23.33
CA ALA A 328 2.06 -5.09 -23.00
C ALA A 328 3.59 -5.00 -22.99
N ALA A 329 4.18 -4.32 -23.99
CA ALA A 329 5.63 -4.08 -24.05
C ALA A 329 6.12 -3.23 -22.84
N SER A 330 5.33 -2.24 -22.41
CA SER A 330 5.66 -1.43 -21.22
C SER A 330 5.55 -2.24 -19.91
N LEU A 331 4.61 -3.19 -19.82
CA LEU A 331 4.48 -4.11 -18.70
C LEU A 331 5.67 -5.08 -18.63
N LEU A 332 6.04 -5.70 -19.76
CA LEU A 332 7.22 -6.58 -19.87
C LEU A 332 8.51 -5.85 -19.46
N ASN A 333 8.77 -4.69 -20.01
CA ASN A 333 9.94 -3.88 -19.64
C ASN A 333 9.99 -3.57 -18.14
N GLN A 334 8.83 -3.32 -17.52
CA GLN A 334 8.76 -3.05 -16.10
C GLN A 334 9.00 -4.32 -15.27
N HIS A 335 8.48 -5.47 -15.73
CA HIS A 335 8.72 -6.76 -15.10
C HIS A 335 10.20 -7.12 -15.08
N GLU A 336 10.88 -7.04 -16.22
CA GLU A 336 12.32 -7.27 -16.36
C GLU A 336 13.14 -6.34 -15.44
N ARG A 337 12.79 -5.05 -15.42
CA ARG A 337 13.47 -4.04 -14.60
C ARG A 337 13.39 -4.33 -13.10
N PHE A 338 12.25 -4.86 -12.62
CA PHE A 338 12.06 -5.20 -11.21
C PHE A 338 12.49 -6.62 -10.85
N ALA A 339 12.89 -7.46 -11.79
CA ALA A 339 13.37 -8.82 -11.54
C ALA A 339 14.58 -8.84 -10.59
N ASP A 340 15.55 -7.93 -10.81
CA ASP A 340 16.80 -7.81 -10.07
C ASP A 340 16.80 -6.69 -9.02
N SER A 341 15.62 -6.25 -8.57
CA SER A 341 15.51 -5.17 -7.58
C SER A 341 16.08 -5.56 -6.21
N ASP A 342 16.59 -4.56 -5.48
CA ASP A 342 17.08 -4.71 -4.09
C ASP A 342 16.02 -5.37 -3.18
N PRO A 343 16.41 -6.26 -2.25
CA PRO A 343 15.49 -6.93 -1.33
C PRO A 343 14.55 -5.96 -0.59
N PHE A 344 15.05 -4.80 -0.15
CA PHE A 344 14.20 -3.81 0.53
C PHE A 344 13.16 -3.20 -0.43
N VAL A 345 13.52 -2.95 -1.69
CA VAL A 345 12.58 -2.46 -2.70
C VAL A 345 11.49 -3.48 -2.96
N ARG A 346 11.82 -4.77 -3.03
CA ARG A 346 10.85 -5.87 -3.18
C ARG A 346 9.89 -5.95 -2.00
N ASP A 347 10.43 -5.91 -0.76
CA ASP A 347 9.62 -5.90 0.46
C ASP A 347 8.71 -4.66 0.48
N TYR A 348 9.24 -3.49 0.16
CA TYR A 348 8.51 -2.23 0.12
C TYR A 348 7.35 -2.27 -0.89
N MET A 349 7.58 -2.76 -2.11
CA MET A 349 6.53 -2.93 -3.13
C MET A 349 5.46 -3.91 -2.65
N THR A 350 5.86 -5.02 -2.02
CA THR A 350 4.94 -5.99 -1.41
C THR A 350 4.10 -5.37 -0.28
N TRP A 351 4.70 -4.52 0.56
CA TRP A 351 3.96 -3.82 1.62
C TRP A 351 2.97 -2.80 1.09
N LEU A 352 3.24 -2.20 -0.06
CA LEU A 352 2.31 -1.33 -0.77
C LEU A 352 1.27 -2.10 -1.60
N GLY A 353 1.31 -3.44 -1.61
CA GLY A 353 0.39 -4.28 -2.38
C GLY A 353 0.68 -4.33 -3.88
N HIS A 354 1.86 -3.89 -4.29
CA HIS A 354 2.29 -3.95 -5.68
C HIS A 354 2.91 -5.31 -5.98
N HIS A 355 2.15 -6.16 -6.67
CA HIS A 355 2.55 -7.50 -7.10
C HIS A 355 2.59 -7.65 -8.62
N GLU A 356 2.46 -6.54 -9.35
CA GLU A 356 2.31 -6.57 -10.80
C GLU A 356 3.58 -7.00 -11.54
N PHE A 357 4.77 -6.83 -10.91
CA PHE A 357 6.06 -6.99 -11.58
C PHE A 357 7.13 -7.66 -10.74
N GLY A 358 8.21 -8.09 -11.42
CA GLY A 358 9.47 -8.50 -10.82
C GLY A 358 9.44 -9.87 -10.17
N ALA A 359 10.41 -10.15 -9.31
CA ALA A 359 10.59 -11.45 -8.67
C ALA A 359 9.42 -11.89 -7.77
N THR A 360 8.58 -10.96 -7.32
CA THR A 360 7.38 -11.24 -6.52
C THR A 360 6.09 -11.11 -7.34
N HIS A 361 6.19 -11.20 -8.67
CA HIS A 361 5.06 -11.09 -9.57
C HIS A 361 3.96 -12.10 -9.24
N ARG A 362 2.71 -11.60 -9.18
CA ARG A 362 1.48 -12.39 -9.02
C ARG A 362 0.50 -11.97 -10.10
N PRO A 363 0.09 -12.90 -10.97
CA PRO A 363 -0.84 -12.59 -12.04
C PRO A 363 -2.24 -12.24 -11.51
N PHE A 364 -2.96 -11.42 -12.28
CA PHE A 364 -4.39 -11.26 -12.09
C PHE A 364 -5.14 -12.48 -12.63
N LEU A 365 -6.05 -13.06 -11.83
CA LEU A 365 -6.74 -14.32 -12.13
C LEU A 365 -8.19 -14.06 -12.59
N PHE A 366 -8.39 -13.26 -13.67
CA PHE A 366 -9.74 -12.96 -14.17
C PHE A 366 -10.39 -14.17 -14.87
N ASP A 367 -9.66 -14.79 -15.80
CA ASP A 367 -10.10 -15.98 -16.55
C ASP A 367 -9.24 -17.21 -16.21
N GLY A 368 -8.83 -17.32 -14.95
CA GLY A 368 -7.82 -18.26 -14.50
C GLY A 368 -6.40 -17.67 -14.52
N ARG A 369 -5.41 -18.54 -14.46
CA ARG A 369 -4.01 -18.11 -14.52
C ARG A 369 -3.62 -17.76 -15.96
N PRO A 370 -2.99 -16.60 -16.22
CA PRO A 370 -2.46 -16.29 -17.54
C PRO A 370 -1.50 -17.37 -18.02
N GLU A 371 -1.63 -17.80 -19.26
CA GLU A 371 -0.77 -18.79 -19.88
C GLU A 371 0.56 -18.18 -20.33
N GLY A 372 1.63 -18.98 -20.32
CA GLY A 372 2.93 -18.60 -20.85
C GLY A 372 3.93 -18.12 -19.83
N ASP A 373 5.05 -17.58 -20.34
CA ASP A 373 6.19 -17.11 -19.56
C ASP A 373 6.11 -15.58 -19.39
N PRO A 374 6.15 -15.03 -18.17
CA PRO A 374 6.20 -13.59 -17.93
C PRO A 374 7.37 -12.84 -18.61
N ALA A 375 8.38 -13.56 -19.10
CA ALA A 375 9.46 -12.98 -19.89
C ALA A 375 9.08 -12.75 -21.38
N THR A 376 7.83 -13.05 -21.80
CA THR A 376 7.36 -12.91 -23.17
C THR A 376 6.29 -11.83 -23.31
N LEU A 377 6.22 -11.21 -24.49
CA LEU A 377 5.22 -10.19 -24.79
C LEU A 377 3.79 -10.77 -24.80
N ASP A 378 3.63 -12.01 -25.26
CA ASP A 378 2.35 -12.69 -25.37
C ASP A 378 1.69 -12.93 -24.02
N TYR A 379 2.47 -13.23 -22.98
CA TYR A 379 1.97 -13.31 -21.60
C TYR A 379 1.31 -12.01 -21.14
N TRP A 380 1.97 -10.87 -21.40
CA TRP A 380 1.43 -9.55 -20.99
C TRP A 380 0.25 -9.10 -21.87
N LEU A 381 0.26 -9.52 -23.13
CA LEU A 381 -0.89 -9.28 -24.03
C LEU A 381 -2.10 -10.11 -23.60
N GLY A 382 -1.90 -11.39 -23.24
CA GLY A 382 -2.93 -12.23 -22.64
C GLY A 382 -3.47 -11.68 -21.32
N THR A 383 -2.58 -11.21 -20.44
CA THR A 383 -2.96 -10.51 -19.21
C THR A 383 -3.78 -9.25 -19.48
N TRP A 384 -3.40 -8.47 -20.51
CA TRP A 384 -4.15 -7.30 -20.96
C TRP A 384 -5.56 -7.67 -21.39
N ILE A 385 -5.70 -8.70 -22.25
CA ILE A 385 -7.01 -9.14 -22.77
C ILE A 385 -7.91 -9.59 -21.62
N ALA A 386 -7.42 -10.44 -20.71
CA ALA A 386 -8.20 -10.94 -19.58
C ALA A 386 -8.68 -9.79 -18.66
N ALA A 387 -7.78 -8.87 -18.31
CA ALA A 387 -8.12 -7.72 -17.47
C ALA A 387 -9.14 -6.79 -18.14
N TYR A 388 -8.94 -6.44 -19.41
CA TYR A 388 -9.85 -5.52 -20.09
C TYR A 388 -11.17 -6.17 -20.49
N ARG A 389 -11.27 -7.50 -20.62
CA ARG A 389 -12.55 -8.21 -20.73
C ARG A 389 -13.35 -8.12 -19.42
N ALA A 390 -12.69 -8.31 -18.28
CA ALA A 390 -13.35 -8.16 -16.98
C ALA A 390 -13.82 -6.71 -16.75
N LEU A 391 -12.99 -5.73 -17.10
CA LEU A 391 -13.34 -4.31 -17.03
C LEU A 391 -14.45 -3.93 -18.01
N ASP A 392 -14.51 -4.56 -19.19
CA ASP A 392 -15.60 -4.42 -20.17
C ASP A 392 -16.95 -4.83 -19.58
N ALA A 393 -16.99 -6.00 -18.92
CA ALA A 393 -18.19 -6.48 -18.26
C ALA A 393 -18.62 -5.56 -17.10
N ALA A 394 -17.66 -5.10 -16.28
CA ALA A 394 -17.93 -4.18 -15.19
C ALA A 394 -18.48 -2.83 -15.69
N GLU A 395 -17.89 -2.26 -16.73
CA GLU A 395 -18.30 -0.97 -17.29
C GLU A 395 -19.67 -1.04 -17.97
N ALA A 396 -20.00 -2.17 -18.58
CA ALA A 396 -21.32 -2.40 -19.16
C ALA A 396 -22.45 -2.45 -18.10
N ALA A 397 -22.12 -2.92 -16.89
CA ALA A 397 -23.05 -3.02 -15.77
C ALA A 397 -23.21 -1.70 -14.99
N HIS A 398 -22.17 -0.81 -15.02
CA HIS A 398 -22.11 0.36 -14.12
C HIS A 398 -21.90 1.67 -14.90
N GLY A 399 -22.82 2.60 -14.76
CA GLY A 399 -22.79 3.91 -15.45
C GLY A 399 -21.65 4.84 -14.98
N ASN A 400 -21.14 4.62 -13.78
CA ASN A 400 -20.08 5.40 -13.14
C ASN A 400 -18.65 4.87 -13.43
N ILE A 401 -18.50 3.82 -14.24
CA ILE A 401 -17.21 3.38 -14.79
C ILE A 401 -17.07 3.93 -16.22
N CYS A 402 -15.89 4.42 -16.59
CA CYS A 402 -15.62 4.98 -17.92
C CYS A 402 -14.20 4.70 -18.39
N PHE A 403 -14.05 4.16 -19.61
CA PHE A 403 -12.75 4.04 -20.26
C PHE A 403 -12.27 5.40 -20.76
N ILE A 404 -11.01 5.69 -20.53
CA ILE A 404 -10.35 6.93 -20.96
C ILE A 404 -9.22 6.56 -21.93
N PRO A 405 -9.42 6.71 -23.24
CA PRO A 405 -8.39 6.38 -24.23
C PRO A 405 -7.16 7.27 -24.04
N TYR A 406 -6.03 6.66 -23.69
CA TYR A 406 -4.81 7.37 -23.26
C TYR A 406 -4.22 8.22 -24.37
N GLU A 407 -4.14 7.68 -25.60
CA GLU A 407 -3.59 8.38 -26.75
C GLU A 407 -4.47 9.59 -27.13
N ALA A 408 -5.80 9.43 -27.06
CA ALA A 408 -6.73 10.53 -27.29
C ALA A 408 -6.62 11.59 -26.19
N LEU A 409 -6.56 11.17 -24.93
CA LEU A 409 -6.37 12.06 -23.79
C LEU A 409 -5.08 12.91 -23.91
N SER A 410 -4.00 12.30 -24.43
CA SER A 410 -2.71 12.96 -24.60
C SER A 410 -2.63 13.83 -25.85
N GLY A 411 -3.42 13.53 -26.88
CA GLY A 411 -3.36 14.19 -28.19
C GLY A 411 -4.45 15.20 -28.46
N ASP A 412 -5.57 15.14 -27.73
CA ASP A 412 -6.74 16.01 -27.95
C ASP A 412 -7.23 16.67 -26.65
N PRO A 413 -7.08 17.99 -26.52
CA PRO A 413 -7.59 18.73 -25.36
C PRO A 413 -9.10 18.58 -25.12
N ALA A 414 -9.89 18.26 -26.13
CA ALA A 414 -11.32 18.04 -26.00
C ALA A 414 -11.63 16.83 -25.14
N VAL A 415 -10.79 15.79 -25.20
CA VAL A 415 -10.93 14.59 -24.36
C VAL A 415 -10.71 14.92 -22.89
N TRP A 416 -9.67 15.69 -22.56
CA TRP A 416 -9.47 16.18 -21.19
C TRP A 416 -10.64 17.01 -20.71
N ALA A 417 -11.13 17.95 -21.53
CA ALA A 417 -12.28 18.77 -21.19
C ALA A 417 -13.54 17.93 -20.92
N ALA A 418 -13.74 16.86 -21.69
CA ALA A 418 -14.85 15.92 -21.48
C ALA A 418 -14.70 15.11 -20.19
N VAL A 419 -13.49 14.62 -19.89
CA VAL A 419 -13.18 13.98 -18.60
C VAL A 419 -13.44 14.94 -17.45
N ALA A 420 -12.96 16.19 -17.53
CA ALA A 420 -13.16 17.20 -16.50
C ALA A 420 -14.67 17.43 -16.24
N ARG A 421 -15.47 17.61 -17.30
CA ARG A 421 -16.94 17.76 -17.17
C ARG A 421 -17.57 16.54 -16.50
N ARG A 422 -17.18 15.31 -16.91
CA ARG A 422 -17.70 14.08 -16.34
C ARG A 422 -17.47 13.99 -14.82
N ILE A 423 -16.32 14.41 -14.36
CA ILE A 423 -16.00 14.41 -12.91
C ILE A 423 -16.40 15.70 -12.21
N GLY A 424 -17.19 16.55 -12.87
CA GLY A 424 -17.71 17.81 -12.28
C GLY A 424 -16.65 18.84 -12.01
N LEU A 425 -15.68 18.99 -12.90
CA LEU A 425 -14.68 20.05 -12.92
C LEU A 425 -14.96 21.03 -14.06
N GLU A 426 -14.67 22.32 -13.81
CA GLU A 426 -14.58 23.29 -14.89
C GLU A 426 -13.42 22.92 -15.82
N PRO A 427 -13.65 22.85 -17.14
CA PRO A 427 -12.62 22.56 -18.11
C PRO A 427 -11.50 23.62 -18.04
N ARG A 428 -10.28 23.16 -17.89
CA ARG A 428 -9.06 23.97 -17.97
C ARG A 428 -8.06 23.24 -18.87
N PRO A 429 -7.07 23.93 -19.45
CA PRO A 429 -6.02 23.25 -20.16
C PRO A 429 -5.38 22.17 -19.27
N ALA A 430 -5.14 20.99 -19.83
CA ALA A 430 -4.35 19.98 -19.17
C ALA A 430 -2.92 20.50 -18.97
N GLY A 431 -2.26 19.98 -17.97
CA GLY A 431 -0.82 20.11 -17.85
C GLY A 431 -0.10 19.33 -18.97
N GLU A 432 1.13 18.97 -18.75
CA GLU A 432 1.88 18.18 -19.73
C GLU A 432 1.43 16.72 -19.77
N LEU A 433 0.35 16.43 -20.52
CA LEU A 433 0.01 15.08 -20.93
C LEU A 433 0.94 14.68 -22.07
N LYS A 434 2.08 14.05 -21.77
CA LYS A 434 3.04 13.62 -22.78
C LYS A 434 2.62 12.27 -23.38
N VAL A 435 2.56 12.21 -24.71
CA VAL A 435 2.58 10.92 -25.40
C VAL A 435 3.98 10.33 -25.21
N VAL A 436 4.06 9.21 -24.51
CA VAL A 436 5.31 8.44 -24.46
C VAL A 436 5.44 7.70 -25.80
N CYS A 437 6.45 8.05 -26.59
CA CYS A 437 6.78 7.29 -27.81
C CYS A 437 7.18 5.88 -27.40
N ASP A 438 6.34 4.92 -27.79
CA ASP A 438 6.61 3.52 -27.50
C ASP A 438 7.67 2.97 -28.45
N LYS A 439 8.55 2.11 -27.93
CA LYS A 439 9.46 1.33 -28.75
C LYS A 439 8.65 0.36 -29.62
N ALA A 440 9.18 0.01 -30.79
CA ALA A 440 8.57 -1.02 -31.62
C ALA A 440 8.35 -2.30 -30.80
N PRO A 441 7.17 -2.91 -30.88
CA PRO A 441 6.89 -4.14 -30.16
C PRO A 441 7.82 -5.26 -30.60
N GLY A 442 8.22 -6.12 -29.65
CA GLY A 442 8.98 -7.33 -29.92
C GLY A 442 8.17 -8.38 -30.69
N ALA A 443 8.76 -9.58 -30.86
CA ALA A 443 8.07 -10.72 -31.43
C ALA A 443 6.81 -11.08 -30.60
N HIS A 444 5.68 -11.34 -31.26
CA HIS A 444 4.40 -11.64 -30.62
C HIS A 444 3.51 -12.48 -31.52
N ASP A 445 2.51 -13.14 -30.94
CA ASP A 445 1.46 -13.85 -31.66
C ASP A 445 0.51 -12.88 -32.37
N ALA A 446 0.38 -13.02 -33.70
CA ALA A 446 -0.42 -12.13 -34.51
C ALA A 446 -1.94 -12.28 -34.25
N ALA A 447 -2.40 -13.48 -33.88
CA ALA A 447 -3.82 -13.72 -33.59
C ALA A 447 -4.19 -13.08 -32.25
N LEU A 448 -3.35 -13.23 -31.24
CA LEU A 448 -3.52 -12.60 -29.92
C LEU A 448 -3.50 -11.06 -30.04
N ALA A 449 -2.60 -10.52 -30.86
CA ALA A 449 -2.52 -9.09 -31.14
C ALA A 449 -3.78 -8.55 -31.84
N ALA A 450 -4.31 -9.30 -32.81
CA ALA A 450 -5.56 -8.93 -33.52
C ALA A 450 -6.77 -8.93 -32.57
N GLU A 451 -6.85 -9.91 -31.66
CA GLU A 451 -7.90 -9.98 -30.65
C GLU A 451 -7.82 -8.78 -29.69
N ALA A 452 -6.65 -8.46 -29.18
CA ALA A 452 -6.43 -7.31 -28.29
C ALA A 452 -6.78 -5.99 -29.00
N ALA A 453 -6.38 -5.83 -30.27
CA ALA A 453 -6.70 -4.64 -31.06
C ALA A 453 -8.21 -4.48 -31.30
N ALA A 454 -8.94 -5.56 -31.57
CA ALA A 454 -10.39 -5.54 -31.73
C ALA A 454 -11.11 -5.15 -30.43
N LEU A 455 -10.68 -5.72 -29.29
CA LEU A 455 -11.18 -5.35 -27.96
C LEU A 455 -10.91 -3.87 -27.67
N HIS A 456 -9.65 -3.42 -27.87
CA HIS A 456 -9.26 -2.03 -27.67
C HIS A 456 -10.12 -1.05 -28.49
N ALA A 457 -10.30 -1.32 -29.78
CA ALA A 457 -11.11 -0.45 -30.66
C ALA A 457 -12.56 -0.29 -30.14
N ARG A 458 -13.18 -1.39 -29.68
CA ARG A 458 -14.53 -1.40 -29.10
C ARG A 458 -14.57 -0.57 -27.80
N LEU A 459 -13.65 -0.80 -26.87
CA LEU A 459 -13.60 -0.08 -25.60
C LEU A 459 -13.31 1.41 -25.79
N LYS A 460 -12.43 1.74 -26.74
CA LYS A 460 -12.11 3.13 -27.12
C LYS A 460 -13.33 3.87 -27.64
N ALA A 461 -14.05 3.27 -28.58
CA ALA A 461 -15.27 3.88 -29.14
C ALA A 461 -16.31 4.13 -28.04
N ARG A 462 -16.53 3.16 -27.14
CA ARG A 462 -17.48 3.29 -26.04
C ARG A 462 -17.05 4.32 -25.01
N GLY A 463 -15.76 4.39 -24.68
CA GLY A 463 -15.23 5.40 -23.78
C GLY A 463 -15.41 6.81 -24.30
N LEU A 464 -15.12 7.05 -25.59
CA LEU A 464 -15.37 8.35 -26.25
C LEU A 464 -16.86 8.69 -26.28
N ALA A 465 -17.74 7.75 -26.65
CA ALA A 465 -19.18 7.96 -26.63
C ALA A 465 -19.72 8.34 -25.24
N LYS A 466 -19.22 7.68 -24.15
CA LYS A 466 -19.58 8.05 -22.75
C LYS A 466 -19.05 9.44 -22.34
N LEU A 467 -18.03 9.95 -23.00
CA LEU A 467 -17.51 11.30 -22.82
C LEU A 467 -18.25 12.34 -23.69
N GLY A 468 -19.13 11.90 -24.59
CA GLY A 468 -19.84 12.76 -25.52
C GLY A 468 -18.96 13.24 -26.70
N LEU A 469 -18.04 12.39 -27.13
CA LEU A 469 -17.07 12.63 -28.22
C LEU A 469 -17.26 11.63 -29.37
#